data_6661e17f3244c89168cc0e5f7b9e88c7
#
_entry.id   6661e17f3244c89168cc0e5f7b9e88c7
#
_cell.length_a   1.000
_cell.length_b   1.000
_cell.length_c   1.000
_cell.angle_alpha   90.00
_cell.angle_beta   90.00
_cell.angle_gamma   90.00
#
_symmetry.space_group_name_H-M   'P 1'
#
loop_
_entity.id
_entity.type
_entity.pdbx_description
1 polymer ?
#
loop_
_entity_poly.entity_id
_entity_poly.type
_entity_poly.pdbx_seq_one_letter_code
_entity_poly.pdbx_strand_id
1 'polypeptide(L)'
;MKKRVFILLLLLFFGIGSSCAQRYLNLSVDNDLFFGRDRYYSSGIFISAGKSNQNSDTLINYVHWTLGHEIYTPSLRYSKNIEYYDYPYGGWLFFQRAEERLINSTNAWLWSIKVGITGKASLAPLLQNLYHDKILGLPNMAWEKPVPQRFHVNLNGGYKKRINMFSKAAILTDFFGNLGTQRTAIGSNIGILLGSSKAISFIHNPLEMQEVGFGFYFGTRLEYRFHDFMISGSLFDDEAPFTLDTIPYKYNVLVGLAFYGKQWQFQVLWNRISNDNTAQKIKAHYYLNISLSKFF
;
A
#
# COMPACT_ATOMS: atom_id res chain seq x y z
N MET A 1 -25.78 1.00 -17.46
CA MET A 1 -25.00 1.89 -16.57
C MET A 1 -23.56 1.41 -16.34
N LYS A 2 -23.29 0.12 -16.11
CA LYS A 2 -21.94 -0.42 -15.79
C LYS A 2 -20.85 -0.13 -16.83
N LYS A 3 -21.14 -0.21 -18.14
CA LYS A 3 -20.18 0.12 -19.21
C LYS A 3 -19.82 1.62 -19.27
N ARG A 4 -20.73 2.52 -18.90
CA ARG A 4 -20.50 3.98 -18.97
C ARG A 4 -19.59 4.49 -17.86
N VAL A 5 -19.67 3.92 -16.65
CA VAL A 5 -18.77 4.30 -15.52
C VAL A 5 -17.35 3.83 -15.79
N PHE A 6 -17.17 2.64 -16.36
CA PHE A 6 -15.86 2.12 -16.74
C PHE A 6 -15.23 2.94 -17.86
N ILE A 7 -16.01 3.37 -18.84
CA ILE A 7 -15.57 4.24 -19.94
C ILE A 7 -15.22 5.65 -19.42
N LEU A 8 -15.97 6.20 -18.46
CA LEU A 8 -15.68 7.51 -17.86
C LEU A 8 -14.35 7.48 -17.06
N LEU A 9 -14.10 6.41 -16.31
CA LEU A 9 -12.81 6.19 -15.64
C LEU A 9 -11.66 6.05 -16.63
N LEU A 10 -11.88 5.38 -17.77
CA LEU A 10 -10.89 5.28 -18.83
C LEU A 10 -10.62 6.65 -19.51
N LEU A 11 -11.67 7.46 -19.73
CA LEU A 11 -11.56 8.76 -20.40
C LEU A 11 -10.82 9.81 -19.55
N LEU A 12 -10.90 9.72 -18.21
CA LEU A 12 -10.10 10.55 -17.30
C LEU A 12 -8.58 10.30 -17.46
N PHE A 13 -8.17 9.16 -17.99
CA PHE A 13 -6.79 8.83 -18.29
C PHE A 13 -6.24 9.44 -19.59
N PHE A 14 -7.09 9.97 -20.46
CA PHE A 14 -6.67 10.37 -21.81
C PHE A 14 -6.53 11.89 -22.04
N GLY A 15 -6.86 12.75 -21.09
CA GLY A 15 -7.13 14.16 -21.36
C GLY A 15 -6.26 15.20 -20.65
N ILE A 16 -4.91 15.07 -20.56
CA ILE A 16 -4.10 16.19 -20.02
C ILE A 16 -2.84 16.39 -20.87
N GLY A 17 -2.76 17.55 -21.48
CA GLY A 17 -1.66 17.97 -22.36
C GLY A 17 -0.36 18.33 -21.60
N SER A 18 0.73 18.35 -22.34
CA SER A 18 2.11 18.46 -21.91
C SER A 18 2.46 19.76 -21.20
N SER A 19 3.04 19.64 -20.02
CA SER A 19 3.74 20.71 -19.31
C SER A 19 5.10 20.15 -18.84
N CYS A 20 6.12 20.99 -18.75
CA CYS A 20 7.52 20.61 -18.45
C CYS A 20 7.78 19.87 -17.13
N ALA A 21 6.80 19.64 -16.28
CA ALA A 21 6.92 18.83 -15.08
C ALA A 21 6.38 17.42 -15.37
N GLN A 22 7.21 16.40 -15.20
CA GLN A 22 6.78 15.01 -15.31
C GLN A 22 5.71 14.72 -14.24
N ARG A 23 4.56 14.24 -14.68
CA ARG A 23 3.42 13.90 -13.82
C ARG A 23 3.00 12.46 -14.05
N TYR A 24 2.35 11.86 -13.06
CA TYR A 24 1.73 10.56 -13.23
C TYR A 24 0.37 10.48 -12.54
N LEU A 25 -0.43 9.56 -13.02
CA LEU A 25 -1.60 9.02 -12.34
C LEU A 25 -1.40 7.51 -12.23
N ASN A 26 -1.67 6.95 -11.05
CA ASN A 26 -1.49 5.54 -10.75
C ASN A 26 -2.77 4.96 -10.14
N LEU A 27 -3.11 3.74 -10.56
CA LEU A 27 -4.06 2.87 -9.88
C LEU A 27 -3.31 1.62 -9.42
N SER A 28 -3.39 1.32 -8.13
CA SER A 28 -2.81 0.12 -7.52
C SER A 28 -3.87 -0.64 -6.73
N VAL A 29 -3.86 -1.95 -6.86
CA VAL A 29 -4.81 -2.84 -6.19
C VAL A 29 -4.05 -3.97 -5.53
N ASP A 30 -4.27 -4.14 -4.23
CA ASP A 30 -3.86 -5.30 -3.45
C ASP A 30 -5.05 -6.24 -3.31
N ASN A 31 -4.84 -7.53 -3.54
CA ASN A 31 -5.91 -8.50 -3.34
C ASN A 31 -5.37 -9.89 -3.04
N ASP A 32 -5.99 -10.59 -2.10
CA ASP A 32 -5.67 -11.98 -1.72
C ASP A 32 -6.56 -13.02 -2.40
N LEU A 33 -7.62 -12.61 -3.08
CA LEU A 33 -8.51 -13.48 -3.86
C LEU A 33 -7.80 -14.24 -4.98
N PHE A 34 -6.70 -13.70 -5.52
CA PHE A 34 -5.86 -14.42 -6.48
C PHE A 34 -5.33 -15.75 -5.92
N PHE A 35 -5.30 -15.90 -4.60
CA PHE A 35 -4.91 -17.13 -3.89
C PHE A 35 -6.10 -17.89 -3.32
N GLY A 36 -7.33 -17.58 -3.76
CA GLY A 36 -8.57 -18.19 -3.26
C GLY A 36 -8.87 -17.85 -1.80
N ARG A 37 -8.38 -16.71 -1.32
CA ARG A 37 -8.48 -16.24 0.07
C ARG A 37 -9.24 -14.93 0.12
N ASP A 38 -9.68 -14.56 1.30
CA ASP A 38 -10.30 -13.28 1.60
C ASP A 38 -10.31 -13.13 3.11
N ARG A 39 -9.13 -12.83 3.67
CA ARG A 39 -8.90 -12.78 5.12
C ARG A 39 -7.70 -11.91 5.46
N TYR A 40 -7.68 -11.42 6.70
CA TYR A 40 -6.64 -10.56 7.25
C TYR A 40 -6.55 -9.27 6.41
N TYR A 41 -5.42 -8.92 5.86
CA TYR A 41 -5.35 -7.87 4.85
C TYR A 41 -5.94 -8.37 3.53
N SER A 42 -7.24 -8.21 3.37
CA SER A 42 -8.01 -8.80 2.27
C SER A 42 -7.84 -8.03 0.97
N SER A 43 -7.90 -6.70 1.04
CA SER A 43 -7.72 -5.87 -0.15
C SER A 43 -7.28 -4.45 0.16
N GLY A 44 -6.64 -3.81 -0.83
CA GLY A 44 -6.33 -2.40 -0.85
C GLY A 44 -6.55 -1.81 -2.23
N ILE A 45 -7.06 -0.58 -2.31
CA ILE A 45 -7.20 0.18 -3.54
C ILE A 45 -6.56 1.55 -3.32
N PHE A 46 -5.64 1.92 -4.20
CA PHE A 46 -4.89 3.16 -4.09
C PHE A 46 -4.93 3.92 -5.42
N ILE A 47 -5.41 5.15 -5.37
CA ILE A 47 -5.36 6.09 -6.48
C ILE A 47 -4.33 7.14 -6.12
N SER A 48 -3.26 7.22 -6.90
CA SER A 48 -2.17 8.14 -6.62
C SER A 48 -1.90 9.05 -7.81
N ALA A 49 -1.54 10.28 -7.51
CA ALA A 49 -1.02 11.23 -8.48
C ALA A 49 0.28 11.82 -7.96
N GLY A 50 1.18 12.18 -8.84
CA GLY A 50 2.41 12.82 -8.44
C GLY A 50 3.01 13.68 -9.52
N LYS A 51 3.95 14.51 -9.10
CA LYS A 51 4.75 15.38 -10.00
C LYS A 51 6.18 15.47 -9.51
N SER A 52 7.10 15.65 -10.47
CA SER A 52 8.47 16.07 -10.20
C SER A 52 8.58 17.59 -10.25
N ASN A 53 9.28 18.15 -9.27
CA ASN A 53 9.69 19.56 -9.29
C ASN A 53 11.21 19.57 -9.33
N GLN A 54 11.78 19.98 -10.43
CA GLN A 54 13.23 20.15 -10.55
C GLN A 54 13.57 21.59 -10.16
N ASN A 55 14.17 21.77 -8.99
CA ASN A 55 14.53 23.08 -8.46
C ASN A 55 15.96 23.50 -8.80
N SER A 56 16.79 22.57 -9.26
CA SER A 56 18.16 22.79 -9.76
C SER A 56 18.61 21.54 -10.51
N ASP A 57 19.75 21.60 -11.19
CA ASP A 57 20.32 20.43 -11.92
C ASP A 57 20.64 19.23 -11.04
N THR A 58 20.67 19.40 -9.71
CA THR A 58 21.06 18.37 -8.74
C THR A 58 19.97 17.96 -7.75
N LEU A 59 18.89 18.74 -7.61
CA LEU A 59 17.86 18.50 -6.61
C LEU A 59 16.51 18.26 -7.26
N ILE A 60 16.08 17.02 -7.26
CA ILE A 60 14.74 16.63 -7.72
C ILE A 60 13.88 16.34 -6.51
N ASN A 61 12.74 17.01 -6.43
CA ASN A 61 11.70 16.75 -5.45
C ASN A 61 10.50 16.12 -6.13
N TYR A 62 10.04 15.01 -5.61
CA TYR A 62 8.79 14.37 -6.00
C TYR A 62 7.73 14.64 -4.96
N VAL A 63 6.55 15.04 -5.40
CA VAL A 63 5.37 15.21 -4.54
C VAL A 63 4.30 14.23 -4.99
N HIS A 64 3.75 13.48 -4.04
CA HIS A 64 2.75 12.45 -4.29
C HIS A 64 1.53 12.68 -3.42
N TRP A 65 0.37 12.41 -3.97
CA TRP A 65 -0.91 12.35 -3.28
C TRP A 65 -1.52 10.99 -3.50
N THR A 66 -2.03 10.38 -2.45
CA THR A 66 -2.68 9.07 -2.52
C THR A 66 -3.99 9.09 -1.77
N LEU A 67 -5.07 8.68 -2.42
CA LEU A 67 -6.28 8.24 -1.77
C LEU A 67 -6.21 6.72 -1.67
N GLY A 68 -6.22 6.19 -0.46
CA GLY A 68 -6.08 4.77 -0.19
C GLY A 68 -7.26 4.23 0.61
N HIS A 69 -7.64 3.01 0.30
CA HIS A 69 -8.65 2.25 1.01
C HIS A 69 -8.14 0.84 1.28
N GLU A 70 -8.17 0.42 2.53
CA GLU A 70 -7.72 -0.91 2.98
C GLU A 70 -8.84 -1.62 3.71
N ILE A 71 -8.97 -2.94 3.49
CA ILE A 71 -9.99 -3.80 4.11
C ILE A 71 -9.30 -4.96 4.80
N TYR A 72 -9.76 -5.25 6.02
CA TYR A 72 -9.28 -6.32 6.89
C TYR A 72 -10.45 -7.19 7.34
N THR A 73 -10.27 -8.52 7.31
CA THR A 73 -11.33 -9.48 7.65
C THR A 73 -10.80 -10.65 8.48
N PRO A 74 -11.61 -11.26 9.34
CA PRO A 74 -11.24 -12.51 9.99
C PRO A 74 -11.23 -13.68 9.01
N SER A 75 -10.55 -14.78 9.35
CA SER A 75 -10.53 -15.98 8.52
C SER A 75 -11.92 -16.62 8.34
N LEU A 76 -12.77 -16.57 9.38
CA LEU A 76 -14.16 -17.02 9.34
C LEU A 76 -15.12 -15.85 9.06
N ARG A 77 -14.96 -15.23 7.92
CA ARG A 77 -15.59 -13.98 7.48
C ARG A 77 -17.13 -13.98 7.38
N TYR A 78 -17.78 -15.14 7.40
CA TYR A 78 -19.25 -15.23 7.39
C TYR A 78 -19.82 -15.53 8.77
N SER A 79 -19.02 -15.80 9.79
CA SER A 79 -19.48 -16.02 11.14
C SER A 79 -19.96 -14.70 11.76
N LYS A 80 -21.09 -14.76 12.47
CA LYS A 80 -21.56 -13.66 13.32
C LYS A 80 -21.07 -13.79 14.76
N ASN A 81 -20.50 -14.94 15.14
CA ASN A 81 -19.94 -15.14 16.46
C ASN A 81 -18.49 -14.65 16.47
N ILE A 82 -18.23 -13.60 17.25
CA ILE A 82 -16.92 -12.95 17.39
C ILE A 82 -15.88 -13.84 18.11
N GLU A 83 -16.30 -14.83 18.89
CA GLU A 83 -15.38 -15.78 19.54
C GLU A 83 -14.56 -16.59 18.53
N TYR A 84 -15.06 -16.69 17.29
CA TYR A 84 -14.34 -17.37 16.22
C TYR A 84 -13.39 -16.46 15.43
N TYR A 85 -13.37 -15.17 15.75
CA TYR A 85 -12.53 -14.23 15.03
C TYR A 85 -11.07 -14.34 15.47
N ASP A 86 -10.23 -14.47 14.49
CA ASP A 86 -8.77 -14.47 14.63
C ASP A 86 -8.14 -13.18 14.07
N TYR A 87 -9.00 -12.26 13.63
CA TYR A 87 -8.67 -10.92 13.16
C TYR A 87 -9.91 -10.02 13.25
N PRO A 88 -9.78 -8.74 13.58
CA PRO A 88 -10.90 -7.81 13.55
C PRO A 88 -11.37 -7.52 12.11
N TYR A 89 -12.66 -7.25 11.95
CA TYR A 89 -13.11 -6.52 10.76
C TYR A 89 -12.66 -5.08 10.87
N GLY A 90 -12.01 -4.58 9.82
CA GLY A 90 -11.53 -3.23 9.78
C GLY A 90 -11.52 -2.63 8.38
N GLY A 91 -11.73 -1.34 8.33
CA GLY A 91 -11.58 -0.54 7.13
C GLY A 91 -10.80 0.72 7.44
N TRP A 92 -9.93 1.10 6.53
CA TRP A 92 -9.16 2.33 6.59
C TRP A 92 -9.29 3.08 5.27
N LEU A 93 -9.92 4.26 5.32
CA LEU A 93 -9.95 5.21 4.21
C LEU A 93 -9.05 6.38 4.57
N PHE A 94 -8.07 6.70 3.72
CA PHE A 94 -7.10 7.75 4.02
C PHE A 94 -6.69 8.56 2.81
N PHE A 95 -6.22 9.76 3.08
CA PHE A 95 -5.48 10.60 2.15
C PHE A 95 -4.05 10.77 2.66
N GLN A 96 -3.09 10.65 1.78
CA GLN A 96 -1.67 10.84 2.07
C GLN A 96 -1.08 11.89 1.13
N ARG A 97 -0.27 12.80 1.70
CA ARG A 97 0.67 13.63 0.96
C ARG A 97 2.08 13.22 1.35
N ALA A 98 2.89 12.89 0.34
CA ALA A 98 4.29 12.50 0.52
C ALA A 98 5.20 13.40 -0.31
N GLU A 99 6.39 13.65 0.21
CA GLU A 99 7.49 14.28 -0.50
C GLU A 99 8.72 13.39 -0.45
N GLU A 100 9.35 13.23 -1.60
CA GLU A 100 10.60 12.52 -1.72
C GLU A 100 11.63 13.44 -2.35
N ARG A 101 12.74 13.62 -1.66
CA ARG A 101 13.83 14.46 -2.09
C ARG A 101 15.04 13.62 -2.44
N LEU A 102 15.41 13.60 -3.71
CA LEU A 102 16.66 13.00 -4.15
C LEU A 102 17.82 13.89 -3.69
N ILE A 103 18.78 13.28 -2.97
CA ILE A 103 20.04 13.91 -2.61
C ILE A 103 21.03 13.77 -3.77
N ASN A 104 20.96 12.62 -4.43
CA ASN A 104 21.71 12.27 -5.63
C ASN A 104 21.05 11.07 -6.32
N SER A 105 21.66 10.53 -7.36
CA SER A 105 21.11 9.40 -8.14
C SER A 105 20.92 8.08 -7.36
N THR A 106 21.38 8.02 -6.12
CA THR A 106 21.37 6.77 -5.32
C THR A 106 20.77 6.94 -3.93
N ASN A 107 20.45 8.17 -3.50
CA ASN A 107 19.96 8.43 -2.15
C ASN A 107 18.79 9.40 -2.16
N ALA A 108 17.80 9.13 -1.33
CA ALA A 108 16.64 10.00 -1.16
C ALA A 108 16.14 10.03 0.29
N TRP A 109 15.61 11.17 0.70
CA TRP A 109 14.78 11.31 1.90
C TRP A 109 13.31 11.29 1.52
N LEU A 110 12.51 10.64 2.34
CA LEU A 110 11.05 10.60 2.23
C LEU A 110 10.43 11.12 3.52
N TRP A 111 9.38 11.91 3.40
CA TRP A 111 8.46 12.19 4.50
C TRP A 111 7.02 12.22 3.99
N SER A 112 6.07 11.88 4.84
CA SER A 112 4.64 11.99 4.48
C SER A 112 3.78 12.22 5.70
N ILE A 113 2.62 12.83 5.46
CA ILE A 113 1.49 12.85 6.37
C ILE A 113 0.33 12.06 5.76
N LYS A 114 -0.27 11.21 6.58
CA LYS A 114 -1.43 10.41 6.22
C LYS A 114 -2.54 10.71 7.22
N VAL A 115 -3.70 11.12 6.72
CA VAL A 115 -4.90 11.37 7.53
C VAL A 115 -6.04 10.49 7.03
N GLY A 116 -6.85 9.97 7.92
CA GLY A 116 -7.90 9.06 7.49
C GLY A 116 -8.84 8.65 8.62
N ILE A 117 -9.76 7.76 8.27
CA ILE A 117 -10.84 7.32 9.15
C ILE A 117 -11.01 5.81 9.09
N THR A 118 -11.22 5.19 10.25
CA THR A 118 -11.57 3.77 10.38
C THR A 118 -13.06 3.56 10.65
N GLY A 119 -13.46 2.32 10.84
CA GLY A 119 -14.83 1.94 11.17
C GLY A 119 -15.81 2.15 10.01
N LYS A 120 -17.07 2.46 10.36
CA LYS A 120 -18.16 2.56 9.37
C LYS A 120 -17.92 3.65 8.32
N ALA A 121 -17.36 4.78 8.73
CA ALA A 121 -17.08 5.89 7.80
C ALA A 121 -15.94 5.61 6.81
N SER A 122 -15.17 4.52 6.99
CA SER A 122 -14.23 4.05 5.97
C SER A 122 -14.93 3.48 4.73
N LEU A 123 -16.25 3.23 4.79
CA LEU A 123 -17.07 2.60 3.73
C LEU A 123 -16.67 1.16 3.40
N ALA A 124 -15.77 0.53 4.17
CA ALA A 124 -15.29 -0.82 3.88
C ALA A 124 -16.41 -1.89 3.86
N PRO A 125 -17.37 -1.91 4.81
CA PRO A 125 -18.48 -2.85 4.77
C PRO A 125 -19.32 -2.73 3.50
N LEU A 126 -19.58 -1.48 3.09
CA LEU A 126 -20.38 -1.20 1.89
C LEU A 126 -19.66 -1.65 0.62
N LEU A 127 -18.40 -1.26 0.47
CA LEU A 127 -17.61 -1.54 -0.74
C LEU A 127 -17.31 -3.03 -0.89
N GLN A 128 -16.96 -3.71 0.20
CA GLN A 128 -16.68 -5.14 0.16
C GLN A 128 -17.94 -5.95 -0.17
N ASN A 129 -19.06 -5.67 0.51
CA ASN A 129 -20.31 -6.38 0.26
C ASN A 129 -20.87 -6.08 -1.14
N LEU A 130 -20.75 -4.86 -1.64
CA LEU A 130 -21.11 -4.51 -3.00
C LEU A 130 -20.27 -5.30 -4.04
N TYR A 131 -18.96 -5.41 -3.80
CA TYR A 131 -18.06 -6.18 -4.67
C TYR A 131 -18.40 -7.67 -4.64
N HIS A 132 -18.65 -8.24 -3.45
CA HIS A 132 -19.04 -9.63 -3.28
C HIS A 132 -20.37 -9.94 -4.02
N ASP A 133 -21.42 -9.18 -3.75
CA ASP A 133 -22.75 -9.40 -4.32
C ASP A 133 -22.78 -9.14 -5.84
N LYS A 134 -22.23 -7.99 -6.28
CA LYS A 134 -22.43 -7.54 -7.68
C LYS A 134 -21.37 -8.04 -8.67
N ILE A 135 -20.18 -8.37 -8.18
CA ILE A 135 -19.05 -8.76 -9.06
C ILE A 135 -18.76 -10.25 -8.93
N LEU A 136 -18.65 -10.76 -7.70
CA LEU A 136 -18.26 -12.14 -7.44
C LEU A 136 -19.42 -13.11 -7.31
N GLY A 137 -20.65 -12.64 -7.04
CA GLY A 137 -21.80 -13.51 -6.75
C GLY A 137 -21.63 -14.28 -5.43
N LEU A 138 -20.90 -13.73 -4.47
CA LEU A 138 -20.65 -14.32 -3.16
C LEU A 138 -21.56 -13.71 -2.09
N PRO A 139 -21.82 -14.44 -0.98
CA PRO A 139 -22.56 -13.90 0.15
C PRO A 139 -21.89 -12.67 0.76
N ASN A 140 -22.70 -11.81 1.36
CA ASN A 140 -22.20 -10.66 2.14
C ASN A 140 -21.40 -11.12 3.35
N MET A 141 -20.35 -10.38 3.66
CA MET A 141 -19.57 -10.55 4.89
C MET A 141 -20.38 -10.15 6.13
N ALA A 142 -20.08 -10.75 7.27
CA ALA A 142 -20.82 -10.51 8.49
C ALA A 142 -20.62 -9.09 9.05
N TRP A 143 -19.40 -8.57 9.01
CA TRP A 143 -19.03 -7.25 9.57
C TRP A 143 -19.53 -7.02 11.01
N GLU A 144 -19.52 -8.07 11.82
CA GLU A 144 -19.90 -7.97 13.22
C GLU A 144 -18.78 -7.29 14.01
N LYS A 145 -19.16 -6.33 14.86
CA LYS A 145 -18.27 -5.60 15.77
C LYS A 145 -16.95 -5.18 15.10
N PRO A 146 -16.99 -4.41 14.01
CA PRO A 146 -15.78 -3.94 13.35
C PRO A 146 -15.01 -2.97 14.27
N VAL A 147 -13.75 -2.69 13.92
CA VAL A 147 -12.98 -1.66 14.61
C VAL A 147 -13.76 -0.34 14.71
N PRO A 148 -13.64 0.40 15.81
CA PRO A 148 -14.42 1.62 16.03
C PRO A 148 -14.09 2.69 15.01
N GLN A 149 -15.03 3.60 14.82
CA GLN A 149 -14.82 4.76 13.96
C GLN A 149 -13.93 5.77 14.70
N ARG A 150 -12.74 6.02 14.14
CA ARG A 150 -11.78 7.00 14.66
C ARG A 150 -11.10 7.73 13.52
N PHE A 151 -10.80 9.00 13.76
CA PHE A 151 -9.93 9.78 12.88
C PHE A 151 -8.47 9.54 13.29
N HIS A 152 -7.60 9.39 12.31
CA HIS A 152 -6.20 9.09 12.52
C HIS A 152 -5.29 10.03 11.75
N VAL A 153 -4.14 10.30 12.36
CA VAL A 153 -3.04 11.03 11.75
C VAL A 153 -1.76 10.20 11.92
N ASN A 154 -1.04 9.97 10.84
CA ASN A 154 0.26 9.31 10.85
C ASN A 154 1.29 10.18 10.12
N LEU A 155 2.46 10.33 10.73
CA LEU A 155 3.64 10.94 10.14
C LEU A 155 4.62 9.83 9.78
N ASN A 156 5.16 9.86 8.57
CA ASN A 156 6.18 8.91 8.15
C ASN A 156 7.42 9.65 7.70
N GLY A 157 8.57 9.10 8.03
CA GLY A 157 9.86 9.55 7.56
C GLY A 157 10.72 8.37 7.14
N GLY A 158 11.63 8.58 6.19
CA GLY A 158 12.50 7.51 5.73
C GLY A 158 13.68 7.99 4.93
N TYR A 159 14.66 7.10 4.80
CA TYR A 159 15.83 7.29 3.97
C TYR A 159 16.02 6.08 3.07
N LYS A 160 16.21 6.32 1.79
CA LYS A 160 16.39 5.30 0.75
C LYS A 160 17.79 5.35 0.19
N LYS A 161 18.34 4.19 -0.10
CA LYS A 161 19.66 4.04 -0.70
C LYS A 161 19.69 2.93 -1.73
N ARG A 162 20.24 3.23 -2.90
CA ARG A 162 20.59 2.29 -3.95
C ARG A 162 22.10 2.06 -3.94
N ILE A 163 22.53 0.82 -3.97
CA ILE A 163 23.93 0.40 -4.09
C ILE A 163 24.06 -0.35 -5.41
N ASN A 164 24.71 0.27 -6.40
CA ASN A 164 24.95 -0.37 -7.69
C ASN A 164 26.02 -1.46 -7.53
N MET A 165 25.67 -2.69 -7.91
CA MET A 165 26.61 -3.82 -7.90
C MET A 165 27.22 -4.02 -9.29
N PHE A 166 26.36 -4.07 -10.31
CA PHE A 166 26.72 -4.25 -11.71
C PHE A 166 25.83 -3.36 -12.57
N SER A 167 26.09 -3.34 -13.88
CA SER A 167 25.31 -2.52 -14.83
C SER A 167 23.78 -2.76 -14.79
N LYS A 168 23.36 -3.97 -14.40
CA LYS A 168 21.96 -4.40 -14.36
C LYS A 168 21.56 -4.99 -13.01
N ALA A 169 22.30 -4.72 -11.94
CA ALA A 169 22.00 -5.21 -10.60
C ALA A 169 22.30 -4.15 -9.54
N ALA A 170 21.39 -3.99 -8.60
CA ALA A 170 21.54 -3.10 -7.46
C ALA A 170 20.91 -3.69 -6.20
N ILE A 171 21.46 -3.37 -5.04
CA ILE A 171 20.79 -3.53 -3.75
C ILE A 171 20.03 -2.24 -3.48
N LEU A 172 18.75 -2.40 -3.15
CA LEU A 172 17.90 -1.33 -2.66
C LEU A 172 17.69 -1.53 -1.17
N THR A 173 17.88 -0.48 -0.40
CA THR A 173 17.59 -0.50 1.04
C THR A 173 16.94 0.80 1.44
N ASP A 174 16.00 0.74 2.38
CA ASP A 174 15.47 1.90 3.04
C ASP A 174 15.26 1.66 4.54
N PHE A 175 15.27 2.74 5.29
CA PHE A 175 14.85 2.79 6.68
C PHE A 175 13.66 3.72 6.78
N PHE A 176 12.66 3.33 7.57
CA PHE A 176 11.47 4.14 7.75
C PHE A 176 11.00 4.13 9.20
N GLY A 177 10.34 5.21 9.57
CA GLY A 177 9.59 5.34 10.81
C GLY A 177 8.17 5.83 10.51
N ASN A 178 7.22 5.30 11.23
CA ASN A 178 5.82 5.73 11.23
C ASN A 178 5.41 6.04 12.65
N LEU A 179 4.96 7.26 12.90
CA LEU A 179 4.43 7.72 14.17
C LEU A 179 2.99 8.18 13.97
N GLY A 180 2.04 7.48 14.59
CA GLY A 180 0.65 7.85 14.41
C GLY A 180 -0.33 7.07 15.25
N THR A 181 -1.56 7.56 15.27
CA THR A 181 -2.65 6.96 16.04
C THR A 181 -3.23 5.69 15.40
N GLN A 182 -3.02 5.48 14.08
CA GLN A 182 -3.40 4.24 13.44
C GLN A 182 -2.29 3.19 13.56
N ARG A 183 -1.03 3.61 13.38
CA ARG A 183 0.12 2.70 13.51
C ARG A 183 1.36 3.46 13.95
N THR A 184 2.11 2.87 14.87
CA THR A 184 3.46 3.33 15.23
C THR A 184 4.43 2.18 15.01
N ALA A 185 5.44 2.39 14.17
CA ALA A 185 6.40 1.37 13.76
C ALA A 185 7.71 1.97 13.28
N ILE A 186 8.76 1.17 13.32
CA ILE A 186 10.03 1.40 12.64
C ILE A 186 10.38 0.17 11.79
N GLY A 187 11.15 0.36 10.74
CA GLY A 187 11.54 -0.78 9.93
C GLY A 187 12.53 -0.45 8.82
N SER A 188 12.81 -1.47 8.03
CA SER A 188 13.67 -1.38 6.87
C SER A 188 13.19 -2.29 5.75
N ASN A 189 13.45 -1.90 4.52
CA ASN A 189 13.38 -2.76 3.35
C ASN A 189 14.80 -3.04 2.86
N ILE A 190 15.05 -4.26 2.43
CA ILE A 190 16.28 -4.64 1.74
C ILE A 190 15.94 -5.62 0.63
N GLY A 191 16.52 -5.41 -0.53
CA GLY A 191 16.27 -6.29 -1.66
C GLY A 191 17.23 -6.06 -2.82
N ILE A 192 17.15 -6.94 -3.79
CA ILE A 192 17.92 -6.92 -5.02
C ILE A 192 17.01 -6.50 -6.16
N LEU A 193 17.45 -5.56 -6.95
CA LEU A 193 16.83 -5.14 -8.19
C LEU A 193 17.71 -5.59 -9.35
N LEU A 194 17.16 -6.38 -10.25
CA LEU A 194 17.79 -6.83 -11.49
C LEU A 194 17.07 -6.22 -12.69
N GLY A 195 17.80 -5.81 -13.71
CA GLY A 195 17.23 -5.24 -14.94
C GLY A 195 17.81 -3.88 -15.30
N SER A 196 17.13 -3.17 -16.18
CA SER A 196 17.56 -1.86 -16.69
C SER A 196 17.11 -0.69 -15.80
N SER A 197 16.36 -0.96 -14.75
CA SER A 197 15.82 0.06 -13.86
C SER A 197 16.91 0.80 -13.08
N LYS A 198 16.80 2.12 -13.03
CA LYS A 198 17.65 3.00 -12.21
C LYS A 198 16.97 3.49 -10.92
N ALA A 199 15.78 2.96 -10.58
CA ALA A 199 15.03 3.36 -9.41
C ALA A 199 15.83 3.19 -8.11
N ILE A 200 15.66 4.14 -7.18
CA ILE A 200 16.18 4.04 -5.82
C ILE A 200 15.25 3.16 -4.99
N SER A 201 13.95 3.18 -5.32
CA SER A 201 12.91 2.40 -4.67
C SER A 201 12.10 1.66 -5.73
N PHE A 202 11.84 0.38 -5.51
CA PHE A 202 11.05 -0.42 -6.45
C PHE A 202 9.54 -0.17 -6.32
N ILE A 203 9.05 0.14 -5.13
CA ILE A 203 7.61 0.04 -4.80
C ILE A 203 6.90 1.39 -4.78
N HIS A 204 7.59 2.51 -4.57
CA HIS A 204 6.89 3.71 -4.07
C HIS A 204 6.94 4.96 -4.95
N ASN A 205 7.77 4.99 -5.99
CA ASN A 205 7.87 6.20 -6.81
C ASN A 205 7.94 5.90 -8.30
N PRO A 206 6.81 6.00 -9.01
CA PRO A 206 6.80 5.82 -10.47
C PRO A 206 7.70 6.81 -11.21
N LEU A 207 7.92 8.01 -10.66
CA LEU A 207 8.70 9.08 -11.30
C LEU A 207 10.22 8.86 -11.28
N GLU A 208 10.74 7.97 -10.43
CA GLU A 208 12.17 7.60 -10.44
C GLU A 208 12.59 6.89 -11.74
N MET A 209 11.62 6.40 -12.51
CA MET A 209 11.84 5.62 -13.70
C MET A 209 11.61 6.47 -14.96
N GLN A 210 12.67 6.95 -15.53
CA GLN A 210 12.62 7.79 -16.73
C GLN A 210 12.98 7.03 -18.04
N GLU A 211 13.46 5.80 -17.92
CA GLU A 211 13.92 5.01 -19.07
C GLU A 211 13.00 3.81 -19.33
N VAL A 212 12.83 3.48 -20.61
CA VAL A 212 12.13 2.25 -21.02
C VAL A 212 12.93 1.05 -20.57
N GLY A 213 12.27 0.10 -19.94
CA GLY A 213 12.96 -1.08 -19.43
C GLY A 213 12.11 -1.96 -18.52
N PHE A 214 12.80 -2.83 -17.82
CA PHE A 214 12.18 -3.70 -16.84
C PHE A 214 13.03 -3.79 -15.56
N GLY A 215 12.39 -4.14 -14.46
CA GLY A 215 13.03 -4.48 -13.21
C GLY A 215 12.40 -5.72 -12.59
N PHE A 216 13.24 -6.66 -12.17
CA PHE A 216 12.84 -7.76 -11.28
C PHE A 216 13.33 -7.44 -9.87
N TYR A 217 12.45 -7.54 -8.90
CA TYR A 217 12.72 -7.25 -7.50
C TYR A 217 12.51 -8.49 -6.64
N PHE A 218 13.45 -8.75 -5.75
CA PHE A 218 13.33 -9.73 -4.67
C PHE A 218 13.84 -9.08 -3.39
N GLY A 219 13.01 -9.04 -2.35
CA GLY A 219 13.41 -8.41 -1.10
C GLY A 219 12.52 -8.76 0.07
N THR A 220 12.88 -8.18 1.20
CA THR A 220 12.14 -8.31 2.45
C THR A 220 11.97 -6.97 3.12
N ARG A 221 10.82 -6.78 3.73
CA ARG A 221 10.54 -5.71 4.68
C ARG A 221 10.56 -6.31 6.08
N LEU A 222 11.29 -5.67 6.96
CA LEU A 222 11.32 -5.96 8.39
C LEU A 222 10.72 -4.77 9.12
N GLU A 223 9.84 -5.03 10.07
CA GLU A 223 9.14 -3.99 10.83
C GLU A 223 9.03 -4.39 12.29
N TYR A 224 9.32 -3.46 13.21
CA TYR A 224 8.93 -3.53 14.60
C TYR A 224 7.76 -2.57 14.83
N ARG A 225 6.61 -3.15 15.21
CA ARG A 225 5.36 -2.45 15.37
C ARG A 225 5.08 -2.23 16.85
N PHE A 226 5.11 -0.98 17.28
CA PHE A 226 4.81 -0.59 18.66
C PHE A 226 3.31 -0.54 18.92
N HIS A 227 2.54 -0.16 17.90
CA HIS A 227 1.09 -0.03 17.97
C HIS A 227 0.45 -0.28 16.60
N ASP A 228 -0.70 -0.96 16.60
CA ASP A 228 -1.57 -1.13 15.44
C ASP A 228 -3.03 -1.07 15.88
N PHE A 229 -3.69 0.05 15.56
CA PHE A 229 -5.08 0.29 15.91
C PHE A 229 -6.03 -0.78 15.37
N MET A 230 -5.75 -1.34 14.19
CA MET A 230 -6.60 -2.37 13.59
C MET A 230 -6.67 -3.66 14.41
N ILE A 231 -5.69 -3.90 15.27
CA ILE A 231 -5.58 -5.13 16.06
C ILE A 231 -5.79 -4.86 17.54
N SER A 232 -5.09 -3.88 18.10
CA SER A 232 -5.08 -3.60 19.53
C SER A 232 -6.03 -2.48 19.97
N GLY A 233 -6.74 -1.84 19.03
CA GLY A 233 -7.64 -0.74 19.35
C GLY A 233 -6.93 0.59 19.60
N SER A 234 -7.57 1.50 20.31
CA SER A 234 -7.10 2.86 20.57
C SER A 234 -6.01 2.88 21.66
N LEU A 235 -5.09 3.86 21.55
CA LEU A 235 -4.14 4.19 22.63
C LEU A 235 -4.79 5.09 23.71
N PHE A 236 -5.99 5.61 23.46
CA PHE A 236 -6.61 6.67 24.27
C PHE A 236 -7.93 6.26 24.93
N ASP A 237 -8.51 5.13 24.50
CA ASP A 237 -9.77 4.61 25.02
C ASP A 237 -9.88 3.09 24.78
N ASP A 238 -10.79 2.44 25.51
CA ASP A 238 -11.09 1.00 25.46
C ASP A 238 -12.42 0.71 24.74
N GLU A 239 -12.84 1.57 23.81
CA GLU A 239 -14.13 1.42 23.12
C GLU A 239 -14.11 0.35 21.99
N ALA A 240 -12.96 -0.24 21.69
CA ALA A 240 -12.88 -1.28 20.67
C ALA A 240 -13.65 -2.53 21.10
N PRO A 241 -14.66 -2.97 20.33
CA PRO A 241 -15.52 -4.09 20.74
C PRO A 241 -14.80 -5.44 20.70
N PHE A 242 -13.66 -5.49 20.01
CA PHE A 242 -12.83 -6.67 19.85
C PHE A 242 -11.38 -6.26 19.59
N THR A 243 -10.46 -6.73 20.40
CA THR A 243 -9.01 -6.50 20.27
C THR A 243 -8.24 -7.80 20.38
N LEU A 244 -7.03 -7.82 19.87
CA LEU A 244 -6.11 -8.93 19.92
C LEU A 244 -4.69 -8.46 20.27
N ASP A 245 -3.87 -9.38 20.77
CA ASP A 245 -2.47 -9.12 21.05
C ASP A 245 -1.66 -9.05 19.75
N THR A 246 -1.05 -7.90 19.48
CA THR A 246 -0.20 -7.71 18.32
C THR A 246 1.12 -8.45 18.45
N ILE A 247 1.59 -9.02 17.34
CA ILE A 247 2.96 -9.49 17.22
C ILE A 247 3.82 -8.30 16.74
N PRO A 248 4.78 -7.83 17.56
CA PRO A 248 5.53 -6.63 17.20
C PRO A 248 6.49 -6.85 16.03
N TYR A 249 7.12 -8.02 15.91
CA TYR A 249 8.05 -8.32 14.82
C TYR A 249 7.31 -8.82 13.59
N LYS A 250 7.43 -8.05 12.52
CA LYS A 250 6.79 -8.33 11.25
C LYS A 250 7.83 -8.47 10.16
N TYR A 251 7.56 -9.38 9.23
CA TYR A 251 8.29 -9.43 7.97
C TYR A 251 7.33 -9.61 6.79
N ASN A 252 7.73 -9.07 5.65
CA ASN A 252 7.06 -9.28 4.38
C ASN A 252 8.13 -9.61 3.32
N VAL A 253 7.99 -10.75 2.67
CA VAL A 253 8.81 -11.12 1.51
C VAL A 253 8.09 -10.63 0.26
N LEU A 254 8.82 -9.94 -0.60
CA LEU A 254 8.33 -9.34 -1.82
C LEU A 254 9.08 -9.91 -3.03
N VAL A 255 8.32 -10.30 -4.04
CA VAL A 255 8.87 -10.68 -5.35
C VAL A 255 8.06 -9.94 -6.41
N GLY A 256 8.73 -9.28 -7.35
CA GLY A 256 7.99 -8.48 -8.30
C GLY A 256 8.68 -8.23 -9.63
N LEU A 257 7.86 -7.79 -10.55
CA LEU A 257 8.26 -7.36 -11.89
C LEU A 257 7.66 -5.99 -12.17
N ALA A 258 8.43 -5.13 -12.80
CA ALA A 258 7.94 -3.87 -13.31
C ALA A 258 8.42 -3.64 -14.74
N PHE A 259 7.52 -3.20 -15.59
CA PHE A 259 7.77 -2.81 -16.97
C PHE A 259 7.54 -1.32 -17.10
N TYR A 260 8.50 -0.66 -17.73
CA TYR A 260 8.52 0.78 -17.89
C TYR A 260 8.53 1.12 -19.38
N GLY A 261 7.49 1.78 -19.82
CA GLY A 261 7.41 2.40 -21.15
C GLY A 261 7.54 3.92 -21.06
N LYS A 262 7.53 4.60 -22.19
CA LYS A 262 7.60 6.07 -22.23
C LYS A 262 6.44 6.76 -21.49
N GLN A 263 5.26 6.18 -21.55
CA GLN A 263 4.03 6.76 -20.97
C GLN A 263 3.37 5.86 -19.93
N TRP A 264 3.81 4.62 -19.79
CA TRP A 264 3.15 3.65 -18.92
C TRP A 264 4.17 2.86 -18.11
N GLN A 265 3.80 2.59 -16.87
CA GLN A 265 4.45 1.60 -16.01
C GLN A 265 3.41 0.59 -15.57
N PHE A 266 3.76 -0.69 -15.67
CA PHE A 266 3.00 -1.80 -15.12
C PHE A 266 3.86 -2.53 -14.11
N GLN A 267 3.31 -2.81 -12.92
CA GLN A 267 4.01 -3.49 -11.84
C GLN A 267 3.13 -4.59 -11.26
N VAL A 268 3.74 -5.72 -10.96
CA VAL A 268 3.13 -6.83 -10.22
C VAL A 268 4.07 -7.22 -9.09
N LEU A 269 3.55 -7.27 -7.85
CA LEU A 269 4.28 -7.67 -6.65
C LEU A 269 3.53 -8.79 -5.94
N TRP A 270 4.18 -9.90 -5.75
CA TRP A 270 3.75 -10.94 -4.84
C TRP A 270 4.27 -10.64 -3.44
N ASN A 271 3.40 -10.75 -2.44
CA ASN A 271 3.69 -10.46 -1.05
C ASN A 271 3.37 -11.66 -0.18
N ARG A 272 4.29 -11.97 0.77
CA ARG A 272 4.09 -12.93 1.84
C ARG A 272 4.37 -12.27 3.18
N ILE A 273 3.31 -12.05 3.96
CA ILE A 273 3.38 -11.35 5.24
C ILE A 273 3.31 -12.36 6.39
N SER A 274 4.09 -12.11 7.44
CA SER A 274 3.98 -12.81 8.73
C SER A 274 2.68 -12.46 9.46
N ASN A 275 2.35 -13.19 10.52
CA ASN A 275 1.19 -12.92 11.36
C ASN A 275 1.22 -11.50 11.93
N ASP A 276 0.03 -10.91 12.10
CA ASP A 276 -0.17 -9.63 12.77
C ASP A 276 -0.47 -9.77 14.26
N ASN A 277 -1.09 -10.90 14.65
CA ASN A 277 -1.49 -11.16 16.02
C ASN A 277 -1.34 -12.65 16.37
N THR A 278 -1.43 -12.97 17.66
CA THR A 278 -1.23 -14.32 18.20
C THR A 278 -2.38 -15.27 17.90
N ALA A 279 -3.60 -14.77 17.70
CA ALA A 279 -4.80 -15.55 17.44
C ALA A 279 -4.93 -16.01 15.99
N GLN A 280 -4.15 -15.46 15.06
CA GLN A 280 -4.23 -15.84 13.65
C GLN A 280 -3.99 -17.34 13.44
N LYS A 281 -5.00 -18.02 12.89
CA LYS A 281 -4.97 -19.48 12.64
C LYS A 281 -3.98 -19.87 11.56
N ILE A 282 -3.70 -18.94 10.64
CA ILE A 282 -2.83 -19.17 9.49
C ILE A 282 -1.64 -18.24 9.57
N LYS A 283 -0.46 -18.86 9.72
CA LYS A 283 0.81 -18.18 10.04
C LYS A 283 1.45 -17.39 8.91
N ALA A 284 0.86 -17.33 7.72
CA ALA A 284 1.34 -16.51 6.63
C ALA A 284 0.17 -16.06 5.76
N HIS A 285 0.18 -14.82 5.37
CA HIS A 285 -0.79 -14.24 4.48
C HIS A 285 -0.12 -13.87 3.15
N TYR A 286 -0.85 -14.02 2.05
CA TYR A 286 -0.35 -13.76 0.69
C TYR A 286 -1.33 -12.84 -0.02
N TYR A 287 -0.82 -11.85 -0.71
CA TYR A 287 -1.59 -11.04 -1.64
C TYR A 287 -0.76 -10.64 -2.84
N LEU A 288 -1.44 -10.28 -3.92
CA LEU A 288 -0.84 -9.72 -5.12
C LEU A 288 -1.15 -8.24 -5.18
N ASN A 289 -0.13 -7.42 -5.42
CA ASN A 289 -0.29 -6.03 -5.82
C ASN A 289 -0.16 -5.93 -7.34
N ILE A 290 -1.11 -5.26 -7.97
CA ILE A 290 -1.06 -4.90 -9.38
C ILE A 290 -1.19 -3.39 -9.49
N SER A 291 -0.26 -2.76 -10.18
CA SER A 291 -0.18 -1.31 -10.30
C SER A 291 0.01 -0.88 -11.75
N LEU A 292 -0.74 0.12 -12.17
CA LEU A 292 -0.65 0.74 -13.49
C LEU A 292 -0.50 2.25 -13.32
N SER A 293 0.58 2.80 -13.85
CA SER A 293 0.83 4.23 -13.89
C SER A 293 0.83 4.75 -15.32
N LYS A 294 0.27 5.92 -15.52
CA LYS A 294 0.38 6.71 -16.77
C LYS A 294 1.14 7.99 -16.49
N PHE A 295 2.11 8.29 -17.34
CA PHE A 295 2.92 9.51 -17.31
C PHE A 295 2.42 10.54 -18.32
N PHE A 296 2.57 11.84 -17.95
CA PHE A 296 2.15 12.99 -18.76
C PHE A 296 3.28 14.00 -18.89
#